data_2e898dcbd3d2e7b89e77248ce790d729
#
_entry.id   2e898dcbd3d2e7b89e77248ce790d729
#
_cell.length_a   1.000
_cell.length_b   1.000
_cell.length_c   1.000
_cell.angle_alpha   90.00
_cell.angle_beta   90.00
_cell.angle_gamma   90.00
#
_symmetry.space_group_name_H-M   'P 1'
#
loop_
_entity.id
_entity.type
_entity.pdbx_description
1 polymer ?
#
loop_
_entity_poly.entity_id
_entity_poly.type
_entity_poly.pdbx_seq_one_letter_code
_entity_poly.pdbx_strand_id
1 'polypeptide(L)'
;MKVLIAAGGTGGHVNPALAVAGEIRKQYPDAEICFVGTADRIEAKIVPASGFPLKTIEISGFKRGFSPADIKANVKTVTRLLKSSGAVKNILNDFKPDVAVGFGGYVSGPVIRMAAKMGIPTAIHEQNAYPGVTNKALAEKVDAVMLTVEAAKKHLNCKNEPIVTGLPVRGELLTADGDKSRMELGFDERPLVLCMGGSLGARAINEAVIDAVADGRKNKYNYLISTGQYGLWVPDKMREKGVDPDKEENIDVRTYIEDMDRCLSAADLVICRAGASSLSEFEALGKPSILVPSPNVTENHQFHNAMALVNNNAAVIIEEKDLNGEKLGTEMDRLLSDKAILKEIGDNARKMAVTDATQRICEIVLGLIKK
;
A
#
# COMPACT_ATOMS: atom_id res chain seq x y z
N MET A 1 29.39 -3.84 -2.60
CA MET A 1 28.15 -3.92 -3.40
C MET A 1 27.38 -2.63 -3.21
N LYS A 2 26.91 -2.02 -4.32
CA LYS A 2 26.19 -0.74 -4.32
C LYS A 2 24.81 -0.88 -4.95
N VAL A 3 23.76 -0.63 -4.16
CA VAL A 3 22.37 -0.76 -4.59
C VAL A 3 21.72 0.61 -4.61
N LEU A 4 21.17 1.02 -5.75
CA LEU A 4 20.41 2.25 -5.88
C LEU A 4 18.92 1.95 -5.95
N ILE A 5 18.14 2.60 -5.08
CA ILE A 5 16.70 2.38 -4.97
C ILE A 5 15.96 3.66 -5.32
N ALA A 6 15.07 3.61 -6.31
CA ALA A 6 14.22 4.71 -6.69
C ALA A 6 12.78 4.46 -6.21
N ALA A 7 12.32 5.26 -5.25
CA ALA A 7 10.98 5.17 -4.70
C ALA A 7 10.49 6.52 -4.21
N GLY A 8 9.20 6.84 -4.42
CA GLY A 8 8.70 8.11 -3.92
C GLY A 8 7.20 8.34 -4.13
N GLY A 9 6.74 9.42 -3.55
CA GLY A 9 5.37 9.92 -3.68
C GLY A 9 4.40 9.43 -2.62
N THR A 10 4.39 8.13 -2.32
CA THR A 10 3.45 7.53 -1.33
C THR A 10 4.14 6.44 -0.50
N GLY A 11 3.57 6.15 0.68
CA GLY A 11 4.03 5.03 1.52
C GLY A 11 3.97 3.67 0.83
N GLY A 12 3.00 3.48 -0.08
CA GLY A 12 2.88 2.23 -0.85
C GLY A 12 4.08 1.91 -1.76
N HIS A 13 4.86 2.93 -2.17
CA HIS A 13 6.09 2.75 -2.91
C HIS A 13 7.33 2.70 -2.00
N VAL A 14 7.35 3.54 -0.97
CA VAL A 14 8.54 3.74 -0.15
C VAL A 14 8.72 2.67 0.92
N ASN A 15 7.64 2.21 1.54
CA ASN A 15 7.71 1.17 2.58
C ASN A 15 8.22 -0.18 2.05
N PRO A 16 7.75 -0.72 0.92
CA PRO A 16 8.33 -1.93 0.33
C PRO A 16 9.81 -1.75 -0.03
N ALA A 17 10.18 -0.58 -0.54
CA ALA A 17 11.58 -0.27 -0.85
C ALA A 17 12.46 -0.27 0.40
N LEU A 18 11.98 0.27 1.52
CA LEU A 18 12.66 0.27 2.81
C LEU A 18 12.79 -1.15 3.38
N ALA A 19 11.75 -1.98 3.25
CA ALA A 19 11.79 -3.38 3.69
C ALA A 19 12.90 -4.16 2.96
N VAL A 20 12.97 -4.01 1.63
CA VAL A 20 14.00 -4.65 0.81
C VAL A 20 15.40 -4.09 1.15
N ALA A 21 15.54 -2.78 1.30
CA ALA A 21 16.81 -2.17 1.72
C ALA A 21 17.28 -2.66 3.09
N GLY A 22 16.36 -2.78 4.05
CA GLY A 22 16.65 -3.32 5.38
C GLY A 22 17.13 -4.77 5.32
N GLU A 23 16.50 -5.61 4.53
CA GLU A 23 16.88 -7.01 4.36
C GLU A 23 18.25 -7.15 3.65
N ILE A 24 18.50 -6.36 2.59
CA ILE A 24 19.82 -6.34 1.93
C ILE A 24 20.91 -5.94 2.94
N ARG A 25 20.67 -4.90 3.75
CA ARG A 25 21.65 -4.45 4.76
C ARG A 25 21.90 -5.50 5.84
N LYS A 26 20.87 -6.24 6.21
CA LYS A 26 20.96 -7.35 7.18
C LYS A 26 21.80 -8.51 6.65
N GLN A 27 21.59 -8.90 5.39
CA GLN A 27 22.33 -10.00 4.75
C GLN A 27 23.77 -9.58 4.36
N TYR A 28 23.95 -8.30 3.99
CA TYR A 28 25.20 -7.73 3.51
C TYR A 28 25.49 -6.42 4.23
N PRO A 29 26.06 -6.45 5.45
CA PRO A 29 26.31 -5.24 6.26
C PRO A 29 27.17 -4.20 5.58
N ASP A 30 28.09 -4.61 4.68
CA ASP A 30 28.97 -3.74 3.91
C ASP A 30 28.33 -3.21 2.60
N ALA A 31 27.07 -3.48 2.36
CA ALA A 31 26.38 -2.97 1.18
C ALA A 31 26.12 -1.46 1.32
N GLU A 32 26.54 -0.71 0.32
CA GLU A 32 26.17 0.70 0.18
C GLU A 32 24.80 0.80 -0.51
N ILE A 33 23.81 1.31 0.22
CA ILE A 33 22.44 1.48 -0.31
C ILE A 33 22.13 2.97 -0.36
N CYS A 34 21.69 3.47 -1.52
CA CYS A 34 21.33 4.87 -1.71
C CYS A 34 19.93 4.97 -2.33
N PHE A 35 19.08 5.79 -1.72
CA PHE A 35 17.77 6.10 -2.28
C PHE A 35 17.82 7.33 -3.19
N VAL A 36 16.94 7.31 -4.20
CA VAL A 36 16.62 8.49 -5.01
C VAL A 36 15.12 8.77 -4.89
N GLY A 37 14.79 10.00 -4.48
CA GLY A 37 13.42 10.44 -4.23
C GLY A 37 13.23 11.92 -4.56
N THR A 38 12.18 12.53 -4.00
CA THR A 38 11.96 13.99 -4.03
C THR A 38 12.18 14.61 -2.65
N ALA A 39 12.38 15.92 -2.62
CA ALA A 39 12.67 16.64 -1.37
C ALA A 39 11.39 16.99 -0.56
N ASP A 40 10.21 16.88 -1.17
CA ASP A 40 8.95 17.43 -0.68
C ASP A 40 7.88 16.37 -0.40
N ARG A 41 8.20 15.09 -0.50
CA ARG A 41 7.27 13.97 -0.29
C ARG A 41 7.67 13.12 0.90
N ILE A 42 6.89 12.08 1.16
CA ILE A 42 7.04 11.21 2.32
C ILE A 42 8.45 10.59 2.43
N GLU A 43 9.07 10.26 1.30
CA GLU A 43 10.41 9.69 1.23
C GLU A 43 11.48 10.62 1.84
N ALA A 44 11.30 11.93 1.72
CA ALA A 44 12.23 12.91 2.31
C ALA A 44 12.33 12.81 3.84
N LYS A 45 11.27 12.32 4.49
CA LYS A 45 11.21 12.13 5.94
C LYS A 45 11.57 10.70 6.34
N ILE A 46 10.93 9.70 5.73
CA ILE A 46 11.02 8.33 6.24
C ILE A 46 12.31 7.60 5.83
N VAL A 47 12.88 7.90 4.65
CA VAL A 47 14.12 7.24 4.20
C VAL A 47 15.31 7.60 5.11
N PRO A 48 15.59 8.90 5.40
CA PRO A 48 16.64 9.25 6.35
C PRO A 48 16.36 8.76 7.77
N ALA A 49 15.09 8.80 8.22
CA ALA A 49 14.72 8.27 9.54
C ALA A 49 14.97 6.76 9.67
N SER A 50 14.95 6.01 8.54
CA SER A 50 15.31 4.59 8.48
C SER A 50 16.83 4.35 8.33
N GLY A 51 17.64 5.39 8.39
CA GLY A 51 19.10 5.30 8.34
C GLY A 51 19.67 5.04 6.94
N PHE A 52 18.96 5.44 5.88
CA PHE A 52 19.45 5.36 4.51
C PHE A 52 19.70 6.75 3.91
N PRO A 53 20.80 6.92 3.13
CA PRO A 53 21.04 8.16 2.41
C PRO A 53 20.00 8.36 1.30
N LEU A 54 19.51 9.60 1.17
CA LEU A 54 18.58 10.02 0.13
C LEU A 54 19.22 11.08 -0.76
N LYS A 55 19.29 10.83 -2.06
CA LYS A 55 19.56 11.84 -3.08
C LYS A 55 18.23 12.30 -3.66
N THR A 56 18.08 13.59 -3.91
CA THR A 56 16.83 14.15 -4.39
C THR A 56 16.94 14.67 -5.82
N ILE A 57 15.85 14.49 -6.57
CA ILE A 57 15.67 15.07 -7.90
C ILE A 57 14.39 15.90 -7.94
N GLU A 58 14.40 16.95 -8.75
CA GLU A 58 13.20 17.74 -9.01
C GLU A 58 12.36 17.07 -10.08
N ILE A 59 11.23 16.49 -9.69
CA ILE A 59 10.27 15.91 -10.62
C ILE A 59 8.85 16.19 -10.14
N SER A 60 7.92 16.30 -11.09
CA SER A 60 6.48 16.41 -10.80
C SER A 60 5.69 15.52 -11.74
N GLY A 61 4.53 15.04 -11.27
CA GLY A 61 3.60 14.31 -12.13
C GLY A 61 2.95 15.22 -13.15
N PHE A 62 2.51 14.63 -14.27
CA PHE A 62 1.70 15.32 -15.25
C PHE A 62 0.29 15.55 -14.71
N LYS A 63 -0.24 16.76 -14.89
CA LYS A 63 -1.64 17.05 -14.62
C LYS A 63 -2.51 16.55 -15.78
N ARG A 64 -3.66 15.98 -15.46
CA ARG A 64 -4.58 15.35 -16.41
C ARG A 64 -5.59 16.31 -17.03
N GLY A 65 -5.72 17.54 -16.51
CA GLY A 65 -6.60 18.55 -17.04
C GLY A 65 -6.09 19.15 -18.34
N PHE A 66 -7.01 19.70 -19.16
CA PHE A 66 -6.73 20.44 -20.37
C PHE A 66 -6.86 21.96 -20.19
N SER A 67 -6.96 22.44 -18.94
CA SER A 67 -6.99 23.88 -18.68
C SER A 67 -5.65 24.54 -19.08
N PRO A 68 -5.64 25.85 -19.43
CA PRO A 68 -4.40 26.58 -19.70
C PRO A 68 -3.38 26.49 -18.54
N ALA A 69 -3.87 26.40 -17.28
CA ALA A 69 -3.04 26.19 -16.11
C ALA A 69 -2.40 24.80 -16.09
N ASP A 70 -3.14 23.76 -16.49
CA ASP A 70 -2.63 22.41 -16.58
C ASP A 70 -1.61 22.22 -17.69
N ILE A 71 -1.85 22.86 -18.85
CA ILE A 71 -0.89 22.88 -19.97
C ILE A 71 0.41 23.54 -19.52
N LYS A 72 0.34 24.70 -18.86
CA LYS A 72 1.52 25.41 -18.33
C LYS A 72 2.26 24.56 -17.27
N ALA A 73 1.52 23.87 -16.41
CA ALA A 73 2.09 22.95 -15.43
C ALA A 73 2.79 21.76 -16.10
N ASN A 74 2.20 21.20 -17.17
CA ASN A 74 2.78 20.08 -17.92
C ASN A 74 4.05 20.48 -18.68
N VAL A 75 4.12 21.70 -19.26
CA VAL A 75 5.36 22.25 -19.85
C VAL A 75 6.47 22.35 -18.79
N LYS A 76 6.13 22.82 -17.57
CA LYS A 76 7.06 22.86 -16.47
C LYS A 76 7.51 21.45 -16.03
N THR A 77 6.62 20.48 -16.10
CA THR A 77 6.94 19.06 -15.82
C THR A 77 7.92 18.50 -16.85
N VAL A 78 7.76 18.80 -18.15
CA VAL A 78 8.71 18.39 -19.20
C VAL A 78 10.09 19.01 -18.98
N THR A 79 10.17 20.31 -18.67
CA THR A 79 11.45 20.97 -18.38
C THR A 79 12.13 20.42 -17.14
N ARG A 80 11.39 20.07 -16.09
CA ARG A 80 11.91 19.38 -14.91
C ARG A 80 12.40 17.98 -15.25
N LEU A 81 11.68 17.23 -16.10
CA LEU A 81 12.11 15.91 -16.55
C LEU A 81 13.43 15.95 -17.31
N LEU A 82 13.65 16.96 -18.16
CA LEU A 82 14.91 17.16 -18.89
C LEU A 82 16.05 17.52 -17.92
N LYS A 83 15.84 18.43 -16.96
CA LYS A 83 16.82 18.79 -15.93
C LYS A 83 17.12 17.60 -15.00
N SER A 84 16.09 16.81 -14.62
CA SER A 84 16.28 15.64 -13.78
C SER A 84 17.16 14.58 -14.45
N SER A 85 17.13 14.48 -15.78
CA SER A 85 18.00 13.53 -16.50
C SER A 85 19.48 13.80 -16.31
N GLY A 86 19.90 15.08 -16.24
CA GLY A 86 21.27 15.47 -15.92
C GLY A 86 21.62 15.14 -14.46
N ALA A 87 20.75 15.51 -13.52
CA ALA A 87 20.92 15.22 -12.11
C ALA A 87 21.02 13.72 -11.84
N VAL A 88 20.11 12.92 -12.45
CA VAL A 88 20.14 11.46 -12.34
C VAL A 88 21.46 10.89 -12.88
N LYS A 89 21.92 11.37 -14.06
CA LYS A 89 23.21 10.92 -14.62
C LYS A 89 24.37 11.19 -13.68
N ASN A 90 24.39 12.36 -13.03
CA ASN A 90 25.42 12.68 -12.05
C ASN A 90 25.34 11.76 -10.82
N ILE A 91 24.15 11.54 -10.28
CA ILE A 91 23.94 10.60 -9.15
C ILE A 91 24.47 9.20 -9.49
N LEU A 92 24.13 8.69 -10.69
CA LEU A 92 24.58 7.37 -11.14
C LEU A 92 26.11 7.31 -11.36
N ASN A 93 26.72 8.36 -11.91
CA ASN A 93 28.17 8.43 -12.12
C ASN A 93 28.94 8.53 -10.78
N ASP A 94 28.42 9.28 -9.81
CA ASP A 94 29.03 9.47 -8.50
C ASP A 94 28.90 8.23 -7.62
N PHE A 95 27.70 7.64 -7.57
CA PHE A 95 27.42 6.48 -6.73
C PHE A 95 27.92 5.18 -7.36
N LYS A 96 27.87 5.04 -8.71
CA LYS A 96 28.25 3.84 -9.48
C LYS A 96 27.58 2.57 -8.96
N PRO A 97 26.25 2.49 -9.01
CA PRO A 97 25.53 1.33 -8.49
C PRO A 97 25.83 0.07 -9.33
N ASP A 98 25.93 -1.08 -8.66
CA ASP A 98 26.00 -2.40 -9.28
C ASP A 98 24.62 -2.83 -9.81
N VAL A 99 23.54 -2.33 -9.20
CA VAL A 99 22.15 -2.57 -9.61
C VAL A 99 21.27 -1.36 -9.21
N ALA A 100 20.25 -1.07 -10.01
CA ALA A 100 19.24 -0.06 -9.71
C ALA A 100 17.84 -0.68 -9.72
N VAL A 101 17.05 -0.44 -8.66
CA VAL A 101 15.68 -0.96 -8.54
C VAL A 101 14.66 0.16 -8.31
N GLY A 102 13.53 0.11 -9.04
CA GLY A 102 12.44 1.07 -8.96
C GLY A 102 11.21 0.45 -8.29
N PHE A 103 10.73 1.11 -7.22
CA PHE A 103 9.50 0.71 -6.52
C PHE A 103 8.29 1.59 -6.88
N GLY A 104 8.39 2.38 -7.94
CA GLY A 104 7.28 3.22 -8.39
C GLY A 104 7.38 4.68 -7.97
N GLY A 105 6.30 5.40 -8.26
CA GLY A 105 6.30 6.86 -8.21
C GLY A 105 6.95 7.49 -9.44
N TYR A 106 6.75 8.81 -9.60
CA TYR A 106 7.32 9.54 -10.76
C TYR A 106 8.83 9.54 -10.81
N VAL A 107 9.49 9.38 -9.66
CA VAL A 107 10.95 9.37 -9.52
C VAL A 107 11.60 8.13 -10.14
N SER A 108 10.94 6.98 -10.07
CA SER A 108 11.46 5.72 -10.64
C SER A 108 11.66 5.80 -12.15
N GLY A 109 10.79 6.52 -12.87
CA GLY A 109 10.84 6.64 -14.33
C GLY A 109 12.19 7.10 -14.87
N PRO A 110 12.64 8.34 -14.59
CA PRO A 110 13.90 8.87 -15.06
C PRO A 110 15.12 8.12 -14.50
N VAL A 111 15.07 7.66 -13.25
CA VAL A 111 16.20 6.98 -12.60
C VAL A 111 16.47 5.64 -13.25
N ILE A 112 15.47 4.78 -13.31
CA ILE A 112 15.62 3.41 -13.86
C ILE A 112 15.87 3.46 -15.38
N ARG A 113 15.19 4.36 -16.10
CA ARG A 113 15.45 4.55 -17.53
C ARG A 113 16.90 4.98 -17.82
N MET A 114 17.47 5.88 -17.01
CA MET A 114 18.83 6.32 -17.17
C MET A 114 19.83 5.20 -16.80
N ALA A 115 19.59 4.48 -15.70
CA ALA A 115 20.39 3.33 -15.30
C ALA A 115 20.45 2.27 -16.40
N ALA A 116 19.28 1.87 -16.97
CA ALA A 116 19.20 0.94 -18.08
C ALA A 116 19.98 1.44 -19.32
N LYS A 117 19.87 2.75 -19.65
CA LYS A 117 20.61 3.37 -20.77
C LYS A 117 22.14 3.35 -20.55
N MET A 118 22.58 3.40 -19.30
CA MET A 118 24.00 3.34 -18.93
C MET A 118 24.52 1.90 -18.79
N GLY A 119 23.68 0.90 -19.05
CA GLY A 119 24.06 -0.54 -18.95
C GLY A 119 24.15 -1.05 -17.52
N ILE A 120 23.61 -0.32 -16.55
CA ILE A 120 23.50 -0.76 -15.15
C ILE A 120 22.34 -1.77 -15.10
N PRO A 121 22.50 -2.93 -14.45
CA PRO A 121 21.41 -3.89 -14.23
C PRO A 121 20.22 -3.24 -13.53
N THR A 122 19.00 -3.50 -14.01
CA THR A 122 17.79 -2.81 -13.54
C THR A 122 16.64 -3.74 -13.25
N ALA A 123 15.91 -3.43 -12.18
CA ALA A 123 14.63 -4.07 -11.86
C ALA A 123 13.56 -3.04 -11.52
N ILE A 124 12.30 -3.42 -11.68
CA ILE A 124 11.14 -2.68 -11.15
C ILE A 124 10.23 -3.61 -10.38
N HIS A 125 9.53 -3.06 -9.39
CA HIS A 125 8.47 -3.74 -8.65
C HIS A 125 7.16 -3.01 -8.85
N GLU A 126 6.09 -3.74 -9.24
CA GLU A 126 4.74 -3.22 -9.37
C GLU A 126 3.87 -3.72 -8.22
N GLN A 127 3.32 -2.79 -7.45
CA GLN A 127 2.53 -3.09 -6.27
C GLN A 127 1.07 -3.42 -6.60
N ASN A 128 0.52 -2.85 -7.67
CA ASN A 128 -0.91 -2.91 -7.97
C ASN A 128 -1.24 -3.98 -9.01
N ALA A 129 -2.45 -4.51 -8.95
CA ALA A 129 -3.00 -5.42 -9.96
C ALA A 129 -3.16 -4.76 -11.34
N TYR A 130 -3.28 -3.42 -11.37
CA TYR A 130 -3.21 -2.64 -12.60
C TYR A 130 -1.97 -1.72 -12.56
N PRO A 131 -0.96 -1.97 -13.41
CA PRO A 131 0.31 -1.29 -13.33
C PRO A 131 0.23 0.21 -13.61
N GLY A 132 1.06 0.97 -12.87
CA GLY A 132 1.21 2.40 -13.08
C GLY A 132 1.89 2.73 -14.40
N VAL A 133 1.61 3.93 -14.94
CA VAL A 133 2.16 4.42 -16.22
C VAL A 133 3.69 4.34 -16.27
N THR A 134 4.35 4.66 -15.16
CA THR A 134 5.82 4.59 -15.06
C THR A 134 6.34 3.17 -15.27
N ASN A 135 5.77 2.18 -14.59
CA ASN A 135 6.18 0.79 -14.70
C ASN A 135 5.85 0.20 -16.08
N LYS A 136 4.71 0.56 -16.67
CA LYS A 136 4.39 0.21 -18.06
C LYS A 136 5.46 0.71 -19.05
N ALA A 137 5.93 1.94 -18.88
CA ALA A 137 6.95 2.52 -19.77
C ALA A 137 8.37 1.94 -19.55
N LEU A 138 8.62 1.33 -18.40
CA LEU A 138 9.91 0.73 -18.05
C LEU A 138 9.99 -0.76 -18.34
N ALA A 139 8.87 -1.49 -18.33
CA ALA A 139 8.83 -2.95 -18.37
C ALA A 139 9.61 -3.59 -19.53
N GLU A 140 9.61 -2.98 -20.73
CA GLU A 140 10.38 -3.44 -21.89
C GLU A 140 11.89 -3.13 -21.81
N LYS A 141 12.32 -2.31 -20.85
CA LYS A 141 13.67 -1.74 -20.80
C LYS A 141 14.52 -2.27 -19.65
N VAL A 142 13.89 -2.89 -18.67
CA VAL A 142 14.55 -3.41 -17.48
C VAL A 142 14.86 -4.90 -17.60
N ASP A 143 15.80 -5.35 -16.78
CA ASP A 143 16.24 -6.75 -16.80
C ASP A 143 15.31 -7.65 -15.98
N ALA A 144 14.64 -7.11 -14.95
CA ALA A 144 13.63 -7.86 -14.21
C ALA A 144 12.39 -6.99 -13.90
N VAL A 145 11.22 -7.61 -14.01
CA VAL A 145 9.93 -7.04 -13.59
C VAL A 145 9.36 -7.93 -12.49
N MET A 146 9.17 -7.37 -11.31
CA MET A 146 8.60 -8.05 -10.15
C MET A 146 7.18 -7.55 -9.91
N LEU A 147 6.26 -8.46 -9.61
CA LEU A 147 4.84 -8.17 -9.45
C LEU A 147 4.35 -8.62 -8.08
N THR A 148 3.46 -7.84 -7.49
CA THR A 148 2.74 -8.27 -6.29
C THR A 148 1.78 -9.41 -6.61
N VAL A 149 1.02 -9.29 -7.70
CA VAL A 149 -0.02 -10.25 -8.11
C VAL A 149 0.06 -10.58 -9.59
N GLU A 150 -0.28 -11.80 -9.94
CA GLU A 150 -0.30 -12.30 -11.32
C GLU A 150 -1.18 -11.47 -12.26
N ALA A 151 -2.28 -10.90 -11.74
CA ALA A 151 -3.21 -10.09 -12.52
C ALA A 151 -2.57 -8.87 -13.22
N ALA A 152 -1.43 -8.38 -12.72
CA ALA A 152 -0.70 -7.27 -13.32
C ALA A 152 -0.02 -7.64 -14.64
N LYS A 153 0.35 -8.91 -14.83
CA LYS A 153 1.13 -9.43 -15.96
C LYS A 153 0.52 -9.10 -17.31
N LYS A 154 -0.78 -9.30 -17.47
CA LYS A 154 -1.51 -9.06 -18.74
C LYS A 154 -1.52 -7.60 -19.21
N HIS A 155 -1.12 -6.67 -18.34
CA HIS A 155 -1.11 -5.24 -18.60
C HIS A 155 0.29 -4.68 -18.87
N LEU A 156 1.31 -5.54 -18.87
CA LEU A 156 2.71 -5.17 -19.08
C LEU A 156 3.26 -5.86 -20.32
N ASN A 157 4.00 -5.10 -21.09
CA ASN A 157 4.84 -5.63 -22.15
C ASN A 157 6.28 -5.67 -21.64
N CYS A 158 6.76 -6.86 -21.29
CA CYS A 158 8.04 -7.06 -20.62
C CYS A 158 9.08 -7.66 -21.57
N LYS A 159 10.34 -7.24 -21.42
CA LYS A 159 11.48 -7.84 -22.14
C LYS A 159 11.69 -9.31 -21.73
N ASN A 160 11.57 -9.58 -20.44
CA ASN A 160 11.70 -10.91 -19.85
C ASN A 160 10.39 -11.25 -19.13
N GLU A 161 10.15 -12.54 -18.88
CA GLU A 161 8.97 -12.99 -18.14
C GLU A 161 8.91 -12.33 -16.75
N PRO A 162 7.83 -11.64 -16.38
CA PRO A 162 7.71 -11.01 -15.07
C PRO A 162 7.50 -12.06 -13.98
N ILE A 163 8.05 -11.78 -12.79
CA ILE A 163 8.10 -12.70 -11.66
C ILE A 163 7.13 -12.22 -10.59
N VAL A 164 6.24 -13.09 -10.13
CA VAL A 164 5.37 -12.79 -8.98
C VAL A 164 6.17 -12.99 -7.69
N THR A 165 6.44 -11.89 -7.02
CA THR A 165 7.21 -11.86 -5.77
C THR A 165 6.35 -11.58 -4.55
N GLY A 166 5.10 -11.16 -4.73
CA GLY A 166 4.32 -10.56 -3.66
C GLY A 166 4.82 -9.15 -3.31
N LEU A 167 4.27 -8.59 -2.24
CA LEU A 167 4.65 -7.29 -1.69
C LEU A 167 5.16 -7.49 -0.25
N PRO A 168 6.29 -6.89 0.13
CA PRO A 168 6.80 -6.95 1.50
C PRO A 168 5.74 -6.59 2.54
N VAL A 169 5.53 -7.48 3.49
CA VAL A 169 4.65 -7.30 4.67
C VAL A 169 5.52 -7.05 5.89
N ARG A 170 4.99 -6.32 6.86
CA ARG A 170 5.69 -6.08 8.12
C ARG A 170 5.87 -7.38 8.89
N GLY A 171 7.09 -7.65 9.34
CA GLY A 171 7.42 -8.91 10.02
C GLY A 171 6.63 -9.14 11.32
N GLU A 172 6.34 -8.05 12.05
CA GLU A 172 5.56 -8.06 13.28
C GLU A 172 4.15 -8.62 13.09
N LEU A 173 3.54 -8.35 11.92
CA LEU A 173 2.23 -8.90 11.56
C LEU A 173 2.23 -10.43 11.50
N LEU A 174 3.31 -11.04 10.98
CA LEU A 174 3.38 -12.49 10.79
C LEU A 174 3.52 -13.27 12.11
N THR A 175 3.91 -12.58 13.18
CA THR A 175 4.14 -13.17 14.51
C THR A 175 3.11 -12.74 15.55
N ALA A 176 2.19 -11.83 15.19
CA ALA A 176 1.17 -11.33 16.11
C ALA A 176 0.12 -12.39 16.41
N ASP A 177 -0.23 -12.51 17.70
CA ASP A 177 -1.27 -13.40 18.21
C ASP A 177 -2.58 -12.62 18.34
N GLY A 178 -3.61 -13.04 17.61
CA GLY A 178 -4.89 -12.34 17.54
C GLY A 178 -5.66 -12.34 18.86
N ASP A 179 -5.69 -13.46 19.58
CA ASP A 179 -6.41 -13.58 20.85
C ASP A 179 -5.74 -12.75 21.94
N LYS A 180 -4.41 -12.81 22.01
CA LYS A 180 -3.62 -11.98 22.93
C LYS A 180 -3.82 -10.49 22.60
N SER A 181 -3.74 -10.12 21.34
CA SER A 181 -3.93 -8.75 20.86
C SER A 181 -5.32 -8.21 21.24
N ARG A 182 -6.37 -9.01 21.10
CA ARG A 182 -7.74 -8.65 21.50
C ARG A 182 -7.84 -8.35 22.99
N MET A 183 -7.29 -9.21 23.84
CA MET A 183 -7.25 -9.00 25.30
C MET A 183 -6.50 -7.72 25.66
N GLU A 184 -5.35 -7.47 25.05
CA GLU A 184 -4.55 -6.28 25.29
C GLU A 184 -5.23 -5.00 24.83
N LEU A 185 -6.08 -5.06 23.78
CA LEU A 185 -6.90 -3.95 23.31
C LEU A 185 -8.15 -3.71 24.19
N GLY A 186 -8.46 -4.62 25.12
CA GLY A 186 -9.58 -4.48 26.05
C GLY A 186 -10.96 -4.80 25.48
N PHE A 187 -11.04 -5.45 24.32
CA PHE A 187 -12.31 -5.85 23.70
C PHE A 187 -12.81 -7.20 24.25
N ASP A 188 -14.12 -7.31 24.37
CA ASP A 188 -14.82 -8.52 24.80
C ASP A 188 -14.98 -9.56 23.65
N GLU A 189 -15.80 -10.59 23.89
CA GLU A 189 -16.03 -11.73 22.98
C GLU A 189 -16.80 -11.37 21.69
N ARG A 190 -17.40 -10.18 21.61
CA ARG A 190 -18.11 -9.75 20.39
C ARG A 190 -17.14 -9.65 19.21
N PRO A 191 -17.57 -9.94 17.96
CA PRO A 191 -16.72 -9.77 16.81
C PRO A 191 -16.15 -8.34 16.70
N LEU A 192 -14.86 -8.22 16.41
CA LEU A 192 -14.16 -6.94 16.26
C LEU A 192 -14.09 -6.53 14.80
N VAL A 193 -14.64 -5.37 14.50
CA VAL A 193 -14.60 -4.73 13.18
C VAL A 193 -13.57 -3.61 13.18
N LEU A 194 -12.53 -3.77 12.38
CA LEU A 194 -11.51 -2.75 12.14
C LEU A 194 -11.90 -1.92 10.92
N CYS A 195 -12.11 -0.62 11.11
CA CYS A 195 -12.48 0.32 10.04
C CYS A 195 -11.34 1.30 9.77
N MET A 196 -10.87 1.39 8.51
CA MET A 196 -9.78 2.31 8.18
C MET A 196 -9.81 2.83 6.74
N GLY A 197 -9.54 4.12 6.57
CA GLY A 197 -9.49 4.81 5.27
C GLY A 197 -8.08 5.13 4.77
N GLY A 198 -7.04 4.62 5.44
CA GLY A 198 -5.65 5.02 5.24
C GLY A 198 -5.27 6.25 6.09
N SER A 199 -4.01 6.71 6.02
CA SER A 199 -3.46 7.76 6.90
C SER A 199 -4.20 9.11 6.84
N LEU A 200 -4.75 9.46 5.69
CA LEU A 200 -5.56 10.68 5.53
C LEU A 200 -7.03 10.46 5.91
N GLY A 201 -7.47 9.21 5.98
CA GLY A 201 -8.86 8.85 6.17
C GLY A 201 -9.65 8.76 4.86
N ALA A 202 -10.85 8.20 4.94
CA ALA A 202 -11.80 8.10 3.82
C ALA A 202 -13.18 8.53 4.31
N ARG A 203 -13.61 9.73 3.92
CA ARG A 203 -14.84 10.32 4.39
C ARG A 203 -16.05 9.40 4.18
N ALA A 204 -16.19 8.82 3.00
CA ALA A 204 -17.30 7.92 2.68
C ALA A 204 -17.32 6.67 3.58
N ILE A 205 -16.15 6.08 3.90
CA ILE A 205 -16.08 4.96 4.85
C ILE A 205 -16.47 5.43 6.24
N ASN A 206 -15.92 6.55 6.72
CA ASN A 206 -16.23 7.09 8.04
C ASN A 206 -17.74 7.37 8.21
N GLU A 207 -18.37 8.02 7.21
CA GLU A 207 -19.82 8.30 7.23
C GLU A 207 -20.64 7.00 7.25
N ALA A 208 -20.32 6.03 6.39
CA ALA A 208 -21.05 4.77 6.34
C ALA A 208 -20.89 3.93 7.63
N VAL A 209 -19.70 3.94 8.24
CA VAL A 209 -19.45 3.26 9.53
C VAL A 209 -20.25 3.92 10.65
N ILE A 210 -20.23 5.25 10.75
CA ILE A 210 -21.05 5.97 11.75
C ILE A 210 -22.53 5.62 11.62
N ASP A 211 -23.05 5.61 10.38
CA ASP A 211 -24.45 5.29 10.11
C ASP A 211 -24.77 3.84 10.48
N ALA A 212 -23.92 2.89 10.10
CA ALA A 212 -24.10 1.46 10.41
C ALA A 212 -24.08 1.21 11.93
N VAL A 213 -23.19 1.89 12.67
CA VAL A 213 -23.10 1.77 14.14
C VAL A 213 -24.36 2.34 14.79
N ALA A 214 -24.79 3.53 14.37
CA ALA A 214 -25.97 4.21 14.92
C ALA A 214 -27.27 3.46 14.62
N ASP A 215 -27.33 2.71 13.51
CA ASP A 215 -28.49 1.89 13.09
C ASP A 215 -28.57 0.55 13.85
N GLY A 216 -28.46 0.62 15.19
CA GLY A 216 -28.68 -0.53 16.10
C GLY A 216 -27.55 -1.55 16.18
N ARG A 217 -26.40 -1.33 15.54
CA ARG A 217 -25.27 -2.25 15.55
C ARG A 217 -24.20 -1.95 16.61
N LYS A 218 -24.33 -0.84 17.34
CA LYS A 218 -23.38 -0.44 18.36
C LYS A 218 -23.16 -1.51 19.44
N ASN A 219 -24.18 -2.27 19.79
CA ASN A 219 -24.12 -3.31 20.81
C ASN A 219 -23.84 -4.72 20.27
N LYS A 220 -23.80 -4.89 18.93
CA LYS A 220 -23.58 -6.20 18.30
C LYS A 220 -22.11 -6.54 18.16
N TYR A 221 -21.27 -5.54 17.93
CA TYR A 221 -19.87 -5.70 17.55
C TYR A 221 -18.96 -4.79 18.38
N ASN A 222 -17.70 -5.14 18.45
CA ASN A 222 -16.64 -4.22 18.85
C ASN A 222 -16.16 -3.44 17.60
N TYR A 223 -15.78 -2.19 17.80
CA TYR A 223 -15.32 -1.32 16.71
C TYR A 223 -14.00 -0.67 17.05
N LEU A 224 -13.03 -0.79 16.16
CA LEU A 224 -11.82 0.00 16.14
C LEU A 224 -11.81 0.84 14.87
N ILE A 225 -11.93 2.16 15.01
CA ILE A 225 -12.16 3.07 13.88
C ILE A 225 -10.97 4.01 13.75
N SER A 226 -10.18 3.84 12.67
CA SER A 226 -9.14 4.79 12.29
C SER A 226 -9.70 5.84 11.34
N THR A 227 -9.94 7.03 11.86
CA THR A 227 -10.61 8.10 11.13
C THR A 227 -9.73 8.78 10.08
N GLY A 228 -8.38 8.73 10.26
CA GLY A 228 -7.39 9.46 9.49
C GLY A 228 -7.35 10.95 9.84
N GLN A 229 -6.31 11.63 9.32
CA GLN A 229 -6.07 13.05 9.63
C GLN A 229 -7.26 13.97 9.32
N TYR A 230 -8.03 13.68 8.28
CA TYR A 230 -9.19 14.47 7.89
C TYR A 230 -10.50 14.01 8.55
N GLY A 231 -10.45 13.03 9.46
CA GLY A 231 -11.59 12.44 10.12
C GLY A 231 -11.81 12.91 11.57
N LEU A 232 -11.19 14.00 12.00
CA LEU A 232 -11.34 14.54 13.39
C LEU A 232 -12.77 14.86 13.77
N TRP A 233 -13.66 15.02 12.81
CA TRP A 233 -15.10 15.29 12.99
C TRP A 233 -15.91 14.02 13.35
N VAL A 234 -15.34 12.84 13.23
CA VAL A 234 -16.05 11.54 13.40
C VAL A 234 -16.65 11.39 14.80
N PRO A 235 -15.94 11.61 15.92
CA PRO A 235 -16.52 11.48 17.27
C PRO A 235 -17.73 12.39 17.48
N ASP A 236 -17.66 13.63 17.03
CA ASP A 236 -18.77 14.59 17.16
C ASP A 236 -19.98 14.12 16.34
N LYS A 237 -19.74 13.62 15.12
CA LYS A 237 -20.83 13.11 14.28
C LYS A 237 -21.48 11.86 14.85
N MET A 238 -20.70 10.99 15.53
CA MET A 238 -21.25 9.84 16.26
C MET A 238 -22.16 10.29 17.40
N ARG A 239 -21.73 11.30 18.20
CA ARG A 239 -22.56 11.87 19.29
C ARG A 239 -23.86 12.49 18.76
N GLU A 240 -23.83 13.20 17.63
CA GLU A 240 -25.04 13.73 16.96
C GLU A 240 -26.04 12.61 16.61
N LYS A 241 -25.55 11.40 16.33
CA LYS A 241 -26.37 10.22 16.03
C LYS A 241 -26.67 9.34 17.25
N GLY A 242 -26.41 9.83 18.46
CA GLY A 242 -26.73 9.15 19.72
C GLY A 242 -25.73 8.07 20.14
N VAL A 243 -24.54 8.06 19.58
CA VAL A 243 -23.44 7.16 19.95
C VAL A 243 -22.28 8.01 20.48
N ASP A 244 -22.02 7.95 21.79
CA ASP A 244 -20.91 8.66 22.42
C ASP A 244 -19.71 7.71 22.56
N PRO A 245 -18.70 7.78 21.68
CA PRO A 245 -17.59 6.83 21.69
C PRO A 245 -16.77 6.86 23.00
N ASP A 246 -16.80 7.96 23.76
CA ASP A 246 -16.09 8.05 25.04
C ASP A 246 -16.82 7.31 26.19
N LYS A 247 -18.05 6.86 25.96
CA LYS A 247 -18.87 6.11 26.93
C LYS A 247 -19.11 4.65 26.53
N GLU A 248 -18.77 4.28 25.32
CA GLU A 248 -18.98 2.93 24.79
C GLU A 248 -17.66 2.13 24.87
N GLU A 249 -17.54 1.19 25.81
CA GLU A 249 -16.33 0.38 26.02
C GLU A 249 -15.93 -0.48 24.79
N ASN A 250 -16.88 -0.70 23.89
CA ASN A 250 -16.68 -1.50 22.68
C ASN A 250 -16.42 -0.65 21.43
N ILE A 251 -16.21 0.66 21.56
CA ILE A 251 -15.92 1.55 20.43
C ILE A 251 -14.65 2.33 20.74
N ASP A 252 -13.58 2.03 19.99
CA ASP A 252 -12.31 2.76 20.06
C ASP A 252 -12.13 3.58 18.77
N VAL A 253 -12.08 4.90 18.91
CA VAL A 253 -11.95 5.84 17.79
C VAL A 253 -10.59 6.51 17.86
N ARG A 254 -9.72 6.20 16.90
CA ARG A 254 -8.36 6.75 16.78
C ARG A 254 -8.19 7.56 15.50
N THR A 255 -7.41 8.63 15.57
CA THR A 255 -7.02 9.37 14.36
C THR A 255 -6.08 8.52 13.49
N TYR A 256 -5.16 7.79 14.12
CA TYR A 256 -4.18 6.92 13.49
C TYR A 256 -3.89 5.71 14.38
N ILE A 257 -3.66 4.56 13.76
CA ILE A 257 -3.29 3.32 14.47
C ILE A 257 -1.78 3.15 14.31
N GLU A 258 -1.05 3.19 15.42
CA GLU A 258 0.39 2.97 15.45
C GLU A 258 0.73 1.47 15.60
N ASP A 259 -0.07 0.76 16.37
CA ASP A 259 0.00 -0.67 16.68
C ASP A 259 -0.87 -1.52 15.74
N MET A 260 -0.72 -1.29 14.42
CA MET A 260 -1.55 -1.93 13.39
C MET A 260 -1.42 -3.46 13.38
N ASP A 261 -0.27 -4.00 13.75
CA ASP A 261 -0.03 -5.43 13.90
C ASP A 261 -0.97 -6.07 14.91
N ARG A 262 -1.17 -5.42 16.06
CA ARG A 262 -2.09 -5.86 17.10
C ARG A 262 -3.55 -5.68 16.67
N CYS A 263 -3.88 -4.50 16.16
CA CYS A 263 -5.25 -4.17 15.76
C CYS A 263 -5.75 -5.07 14.63
N LEU A 264 -4.90 -5.28 13.62
CA LEU A 264 -5.24 -6.12 12.47
C LEU A 264 -5.30 -7.61 12.86
N SER A 265 -4.38 -8.08 13.74
CA SER A 265 -4.40 -9.47 14.22
C SER A 265 -5.66 -9.78 15.04
N ALA A 266 -6.12 -8.84 15.88
CA ALA A 266 -7.32 -8.97 16.70
C ALA A 266 -8.63 -8.92 15.88
N ALA A 267 -8.65 -8.25 14.75
CA ALA A 267 -9.87 -8.02 13.96
C ALA A 267 -10.45 -9.31 13.36
N ASP A 268 -11.77 -9.48 13.42
CA ASP A 268 -12.52 -10.53 12.72
C ASP A 268 -12.91 -10.10 11.30
N LEU A 269 -13.17 -8.82 11.10
CA LEU A 269 -13.54 -8.23 9.81
C LEU A 269 -12.83 -6.88 9.65
N VAL A 270 -12.32 -6.62 8.46
CA VAL A 270 -11.69 -5.34 8.12
C VAL A 270 -12.52 -4.60 7.06
N ILE A 271 -12.81 -3.33 7.29
CA ILE A 271 -13.44 -2.42 6.33
C ILE A 271 -12.43 -1.36 5.93
N CYS A 272 -12.02 -1.32 4.65
CA CYS A 272 -10.96 -0.40 4.26
C CYS A 272 -10.91 -0.07 2.77
N ARG A 273 -10.00 0.86 2.41
CA ARG A 273 -9.56 1.09 1.04
C ARG A 273 -8.73 -0.08 0.51
N ALA A 274 -8.77 -0.33 -0.81
CA ALA A 274 -8.05 -1.41 -1.46
C ALA A 274 -6.62 -1.01 -1.89
N GLY A 275 -5.82 -0.52 -0.95
CA GLY A 275 -4.40 -0.25 -1.15
C GLY A 275 -3.59 -1.55 -1.18
N ALA A 276 -2.67 -1.72 -2.13
CA ALA A 276 -1.93 -2.96 -2.31
C ALA A 276 -1.24 -3.47 -1.03
N SER A 277 -0.59 -2.58 -0.26
CA SER A 277 0.09 -2.97 0.99
C SER A 277 -0.89 -3.54 2.03
N SER A 278 -2.06 -2.90 2.20
CA SER A 278 -3.08 -3.41 3.13
C SER A 278 -3.61 -4.77 2.69
N LEU A 279 -3.86 -4.95 1.39
CA LEU A 279 -4.36 -6.24 0.88
C LEU A 279 -3.35 -7.36 1.11
N SER A 280 -2.05 -7.12 0.87
CA SER A 280 -1.02 -8.12 1.15
C SER A 280 -0.91 -8.45 2.65
N GLU A 281 -1.17 -7.49 3.54
CA GLU A 281 -1.27 -7.74 4.99
C GLU A 281 -2.50 -8.59 5.33
N PHE A 282 -3.66 -8.34 4.67
CA PHE A 282 -4.87 -9.16 4.88
C PHE A 282 -4.69 -10.58 4.35
N GLU A 283 -4.07 -10.73 3.19
CA GLU A 283 -3.69 -12.03 2.64
C GLU A 283 -2.79 -12.79 3.62
N ALA A 284 -1.74 -12.15 4.11
CA ALA A 284 -0.78 -12.77 5.04
C ALA A 284 -1.42 -13.26 6.35
N LEU A 285 -2.38 -12.51 6.88
CA LEU A 285 -3.10 -12.86 8.11
C LEU A 285 -4.38 -13.68 7.84
N GLY A 286 -4.81 -13.82 6.59
CA GLY A 286 -6.09 -14.44 6.25
C GLY A 286 -7.27 -13.64 6.80
N LYS A 287 -7.26 -12.31 6.67
CA LYS A 287 -8.30 -11.43 7.22
C LYS A 287 -9.46 -11.25 6.24
N PRO A 288 -10.69 -11.61 6.63
CA PRO A 288 -11.89 -11.27 5.89
C PRO A 288 -12.01 -9.75 5.76
N SER A 289 -12.39 -9.25 4.59
CA SER A 289 -12.47 -7.81 4.37
C SER A 289 -13.62 -7.38 3.48
N ILE A 290 -14.20 -6.21 3.80
CA ILE A 290 -15.07 -5.43 2.92
C ILE A 290 -14.22 -4.31 2.34
N LEU A 291 -13.95 -4.38 1.06
CA LEU A 291 -13.09 -3.44 0.34
C LEU A 291 -13.93 -2.34 -0.29
N VAL A 292 -13.55 -1.09 -0.02
CA VAL A 292 -14.17 0.10 -0.60
C VAL A 292 -13.12 0.84 -1.44
N PRO A 293 -12.96 0.51 -2.72
CA PRO A 293 -11.97 1.15 -3.58
C PRO A 293 -12.18 2.67 -3.68
N SER A 294 -11.09 3.44 -3.60
CA SER A 294 -11.17 4.88 -3.84
C SER A 294 -11.37 5.17 -5.34
N PRO A 295 -12.38 5.97 -5.73
CA PRO A 295 -12.56 6.37 -7.13
C PRO A 295 -11.54 7.42 -7.59
N ASN A 296 -10.83 8.05 -6.65
CA ASN A 296 -9.95 9.19 -6.90
C ASN A 296 -8.48 8.79 -7.14
N VAL A 297 -8.22 7.52 -7.43
CA VAL A 297 -6.86 7.03 -7.69
C VAL A 297 -6.57 6.89 -9.19
N THR A 298 -5.28 6.89 -9.53
CA THR A 298 -4.81 6.74 -10.92
C THR A 298 -5.22 5.38 -11.49
N GLU A 299 -5.75 5.37 -12.73
CA GLU A 299 -6.11 4.13 -13.46
C GLU A 299 -7.05 3.20 -12.67
N ASN A 300 -7.82 3.75 -11.73
CA ASN A 300 -8.74 2.98 -10.88
C ASN A 300 -8.07 1.75 -10.22
N HIS A 301 -6.77 1.84 -9.91
CA HIS A 301 -5.95 0.70 -9.48
C HIS A 301 -6.50 0.03 -8.21
N GLN A 302 -7.16 0.78 -7.29
CA GLN A 302 -7.75 0.17 -6.10
C GLN A 302 -8.93 -0.77 -6.44
N PHE A 303 -9.73 -0.44 -7.45
CA PHE A 303 -10.77 -1.36 -7.92
C PHE A 303 -10.15 -2.66 -8.46
N HIS A 304 -9.10 -2.55 -9.26
CA HIS A 304 -8.39 -3.72 -9.79
C HIS A 304 -7.73 -4.55 -8.69
N ASN A 305 -7.16 -3.91 -7.68
CA ASN A 305 -6.62 -4.58 -6.50
C ASN A 305 -7.71 -5.34 -5.74
N ALA A 306 -8.86 -4.69 -5.46
CA ALA A 306 -9.99 -5.33 -4.80
C ALA A 306 -10.49 -6.54 -5.60
N MET A 307 -10.64 -6.39 -6.92
CA MET A 307 -11.10 -7.47 -7.79
C MET A 307 -10.16 -8.66 -7.85
N ALA A 308 -8.85 -8.46 -7.61
CA ALA A 308 -7.91 -9.58 -7.49
C ALA A 308 -8.27 -10.51 -6.32
N LEU A 309 -8.72 -9.98 -5.18
CA LEU A 309 -9.19 -10.77 -4.03
C LEU A 309 -10.62 -11.29 -4.26
N VAL A 310 -11.54 -10.44 -4.73
CA VAL A 310 -12.95 -10.78 -4.93
C VAL A 310 -13.11 -11.94 -5.92
N ASN A 311 -12.36 -11.95 -7.02
CA ASN A 311 -12.38 -13.04 -8.01
C ASN A 311 -11.89 -14.38 -7.45
N ASN A 312 -11.21 -14.37 -6.31
CA ASN A 312 -10.75 -15.55 -5.57
C ASN A 312 -11.60 -15.82 -4.31
N ASN A 313 -12.76 -15.19 -4.16
CA ASN A 313 -13.60 -15.26 -2.97
C ASN A 313 -12.83 -14.93 -1.66
N ALA A 314 -11.84 -14.04 -1.74
CA ALA A 314 -10.95 -13.67 -0.64
C ALA A 314 -11.32 -12.31 0.00
N ALA A 315 -12.31 -11.63 -0.53
CA ALA A 315 -12.86 -10.38 -0.01
C ALA A 315 -14.23 -10.07 -0.61
N VAL A 316 -14.93 -9.12 0.01
CA VAL A 316 -16.16 -8.52 -0.54
C VAL A 316 -15.85 -7.08 -0.98
N ILE A 317 -16.54 -6.60 -2.01
CA ILE A 317 -16.39 -5.22 -2.50
C ILE A 317 -17.72 -4.46 -2.37
N ILE A 318 -17.61 -3.21 -1.92
CA ILE A 318 -18.67 -2.20 -2.05
C ILE A 318 -18.04 -0.99 -2.73
N GLU A 319 -18.46 -0.66 -3.95
CA GLU A 319 -17.99 0.55 -4.60
C GLU A 319 -18.48 1.80 -3.86
N GLU A 320 -17.65 2.85 -3.78
CA GLU A 320 -17.96 4.06 -3.00
C GLU A 320 -19.29 4.72 -3.39
N LYS A 321 -19.68 4.65 -4.68
CA LYS A 321 -20.97 5.18 -5.17
C LYS A 321 -22.20 4.47 -4.57
N ASP A 322 -22.03 3.22 -4.14
CA ASP A 322 -23.07 2.37 -3.58
C ASP A 322 -22.98 2.25 -2.06
N LEU A 323 -21.96 2.87 -1.45
CA LEU A 323 -21.68 2.77 -0.03
C LEU A 323 -22.61 3.70 0.77
N ASN A 324 -23.29 3.12 1.74
CA ASN A 324 -24.05 3.82 2.79
C ASN A 324 -24.12 2.94 4.04
N GLY A 325 -24.65 3.48 5.14
CA GLY A 325 -24.70 2.74 6.42
C GLY A 325 -25.55 1.47 6.38
N GLU A 326 -26.68 1.48 5.67
CA GLU A 326 -27.56 0.32 5.53
C GLU A 326 -26.88 -0.82 4.79
N LYS A 327 -26.31 -0.53 3.60
CA LYS A 327 -25.62 -1.54 2.78
C LYS A 327 -24.40 -2.10 3.49
N LEU A 328 -23.59 -1.23 4.10
CA LEU A 328 -22.43 -1.64 4.87
C LEU A 328 -22.82 -2.50 6.06
N GLY A 329 -23.82 -2.05 6.84
CA GLY A 329 -24.30 -2.78 8.00
C GLY A 329 -24.92 -4.14 7.65
N THR A 330 -25.68 -4.23 6.55
CA THR A 330 -26.25 -5.49 6.05
C THR A 330 -25.12 -6.47 5.68
N GLU A 331 -24.09 -6.01 5.00
CA GLU A 331 -22.97 -6.86 4.62
C GLU A 331 -22.12 -7.28 5.83
N MET A 332 -21.92 -6.38 6.82
CA MET A 332 -21.32 -6.74 8.10
C MET A 332 -22.12 -7.83 8.82
N ASP A 333 -23.44 -7.65 8.96
CA ASP A 333 -24.33 -8.63 9.61
C ASP A 333 -24.27 -9.99 8.87
N ARG A 334 -24.27 -10.00 7.54
CA ARG A 334 -24.17 -11.22 6.72
C ARG A 334 -22.88 -11.99 6.99
N LEU A 335 -21.75 -11.28 7.02
CA LEU A 335 -20.44 -11.90 7.20
C LEU A 335 -20.22 -12.34 8.66
N LEU A 336 -20.55 -11.49 9.63
CA LEU A 336 -20.26 -11.73 11.04
C LEU A 336 -21.22 -12.73 11.72
N SER A 337 -22.40 -12.96 11.12
CA SER A 337 -23.34 -13.99 11.62
C SER A 337 -22.98 -15.41 11.19
N ASP A 338 -22.14 -15.57 10.17
CA ASP A 338 -21.75 -16.88 9.63
C ASP A 338 -20.23 -17.08 9.69
N LYS A 339 -19.79 -17.78 10.74
CA LYS A 339 -18.35 -18.09 10.95
C LYS A 339 -17.75 -18.92 9.80
N ALA A 340 -18.57 -19.71 9.08
CA ALA A 340 -18.08 -20.51 7.97
C ALA A 340 -17.72 -19.61 6.78
N ILE A 341 -18.56 -18.62 6.46
CA ILE A 341 -18.29 -17.63 5.40
C ILE A 341 -17.05 -16.81 5.74
N LEU A 342 -16.94 -16.30 6.98
CA LEU A 342 -15.74 -15.55 7.40
C LEU A 342 -14.48 -16.40 7.24
N LYS A 343 -14.54 -17.66 7.71
CA LYS A 343 -13.41 -18.58 7.61
C LYS A 343 -13.04 -18.85 6.16
N GLU A 344 -14.02 -19.09 5.29
CA GLU A 344 -13.77 -19.34 3.85
C GLU A 344 -13.07 -18.16 3.19
N ILE A 345 -13.56 -16.94 3.41
CA ILE A 345 -12.95 -15.71 2.87
C ILE A 345 -11.52 -15.56 3.39
N GLY A 346 -11.29 -15.73 4.68
CA GLY A 346 -9.97 -15.65 5.30
C GLY A 346 -9.00 -16.72 4.79
N ASP A 347 -9.45 -17.98 4.66
CA ASP A 347 -8.64 -19.06 4.12
C ASP A 347 -8.27 -18.82 2.65
N ASN A 348 -9.18 -18.27 1.85
CA ASN A 348 -8.91 -17.92 0.46
C ASN A 348 -7.92 -16.75 0.37
N ALA A 349 -8.05 -15.73 1.22
CA ALA A 349 -7.07 -14.64 1.31
C ALA A 349 -5.68 -15.19 1.65
N ARG A 350 -5.59 -16.09 2.63
CA ARG A 350 -4.32 -16.70 3.06
C ARG A 350 -3.64 -17.53 1.95
N LYS A 351 -4.41 -18.21 1.08
CA LYS A 351 -3.88 -18.95 -0.07
C LYS A 351 -3.20 -18.03 -1.10
N MET A 352 -3.56 -16.75 -1.14
CA MET A 352 -2.97 -15.76 -2.05
C MET A 352 -1.69 -15.14 -1.48
N ALA A 353 -1.44 -15.29 -0.18
CA ALA A 353 -0.34 -14.64 0.52
C ALA A 353 1.04 -15.07 0.01
N VAL A 354 1.93 -14.10 -0.15
CA VAL A 354 3.36 -14.31 -0.38
C VAL A 354 4.11 -13.71 0.80
N THR A 355 4.38 -14.51 1.82
CA THR A 355 4.98 -14.04 3.08
C THR A 355 6.50 -13.86 3.03
N ASP A 356 7.16 -14.44 2.04
CA ASP A 356 8.60 -14.34 1.77
C ASP A 356 8.95 -13.31 0.67
N ALA A 357 8.03 -12.38 0.39
CA ALA A 357 8.17 -11.39 -0.68
C ALA A 357 9.49 -10.59 -0.59
N THR A 358 9.86 -10.17 0.62
CA THR A 358 11.11 -9.40 0.83
C THR A 358 12.34 -10.20 0.37
N GLN A 359 12.43 -11.48 0.76
CA GLN A 359 13.53 -12.37 0.38
C GLN A 359 13.56 -12.59 -1.13
N ARG A 360 12.43 -12.91 -1.75
CA ARG A 360 12.32 -13.10 -3.21
C ARG A 360 12.78 -11.88 -3.99
N ILE A 361 12.36 -10.68 -3.58
CA ILE A 361 12.78 -9.43 -4.22
C ILE A 361 14.29 -9.23 -4.06
N CYS A 362 14.84 -9.44 -2.85
CA CYS A 362 16.28 -9.36 -2.60
C CYS A 362 17.07 -10.32 -3.49
N GLU A 363 16.68 -11.58 -3.58
CA GLU A 363 17.34 -12.59 -4.40
C GLU A 363 17.38 -12.20 -5.89
N ILE A 364 16.25 -11.69 -6.42
CA ILE A 364 16.17 -11.24 -7.81
C ILE A 364 17.09 -10.03 -8.02
N VAL A 365 16.99 -9.00 -7.17
CA VAL A 365 17.78 -7.77 -7.29
C VAL A 365 19.28 -8.07 -7.21
N LEU A 366 19.69 -8.89 -6.25
CA LEU A 366 21.11 -9.25 -6.05
C LEU A 366 21.60 -10.21 -7.15
N GLY A 367 20.72 -11.08 -7.65
CA GLY A 367 21.04 -11.97 -8.76
C GLY A 367 21.33 -11.25 -10.08
N LEU A 368 20.88 -9.99 -10.24
CA LEU A 368 21.21 -9.15 -11.39
C LEU A 368 22.64 -8.58 -11.34
N ILE A 369 23.26 -8.54 -10.17
CA ILE A 369 24.62 -8.07 -10.01
C ILE A 369 25.55 -9.10 -10.67
N LYS A 370 26.17 -8.71 -11.78
CA LYS A 370 27.09 -9.59 -12.50
C LYS A 370 28.27 -9.91 -11.58
N LYS A 371 28.52 -11.19 -11.43
CA LYS A 371 29.71 -11.73 -10.77
C LYS A 371 30.97 -11.43 -11.57
#